data_d91f0148668f3c69e140c1c089f8ac06
#
_entry.id   d91f0148668f3c69e140c1c089f8ac06
#
_cell.length_a   1.000
_cell.length_b   1.000
_cell.length_c   1.000
_cell.angle_alpha   90.00
_cell.angle_beta   90.00
_cell.angle_gamma   90.00
#
_symmetry.space_group_name_H-M   'P 1'
#
loop_
_entity.id
_entity.type
_entity.pdbx_description
1 polymer ?
#
loop_
_entity_poly.entity_id
_entity_poly.type
_entity_poly.pdbx_seq_one_letter_code
_entity_poly.pdbx_strand_id
1 'polypeptide(L)'
;MSMQKMNRFHWHLTEDQGWRIEIKKHPKLTEIGSMRKETIINRYSAAIPGIYDGTPYGGFYTQEEIKEIVAYAKERYITIIPEVDLPGHMLAALATYPELGCTGGPYEVGTR
;
A
#
# COMPACT_ATOMS: atom_id res chain seq x y z
N MET A 1 19.32 -8.28 -3.33
CA MET A 1 18.74 -9.49 -3.96
C MET A 1 19.71 -10.10 -4.97
N SER A 2 20.11 -9.42 -6.04
CA SER A 2 21.01 -9.95 -7.06
C SER A 2 22.32 -10.52 -6.46
N MET A 3 22.99 -9.77 -5.60
CA MET A 3 24.19 -10.21 -4.88
C MET A 3 23.98 -11.46 -4.00
N GLN A 4 22.74 -11.73 -3.58
CA GLN A 4 22.34 -12.89 -2.79
C GLN A 4 21.73 -14.00 -3.64
N LYS A 5 21.87 -13.92 -4.97
CA LYS A 5 21.33 -14.89 -5.94
C LYS A 5 19.83 -15.12 -5.82
N MET A 6 19.08 -14.12 -5.31
CA MET A 6 17.63 -14.12 -5.30
C MET A 6 17.12 -13.53 -6.62
N ASN A 7 16.17 -14.19 -7.25
CA ASN A 7 15.68 -13.83 -8.58
C ASN A 7 14.19 -13.51 -8.65
N ARG A 8 13.49 -13.44 -7.52
CA ARG A 8 12.09 -13.04 -7.42
C ARG A 8 11.91 -12.02 -6.32
N PHE A 9 11.25 -10.91 -6.66
CA PHE A 9 10.88 -9.85 -5.72
C PHE A 9 9.36 -9.77 -5.64
N HIS A 10 8.82 -10.26 -4.53
CA HIS A 10 7.41 -10.10 -4.19
C HIS A 10 7.23 -8.71 -3.59
N TRP A 11 6.48 -7.86 -4.28
CA TRP A 11 6.32 -6.45 -3.95
C TRP A 11 4.90 -6.18 -3.47
N HIS A 12 4.73 -6.07 -2.16
CA HIS A 12 3.47 -5.75 -1.51
C HIS A 12 3.17 -4.25 -1.66
N LEU A 13 2.13 -3.92 -2.42
CA LEU A 13 1.82 -2.56 -2.85
C LEU A 13 0.49 -2.03 -2.32
N THR A 14 -0.30 -2.87 -1.65
CA THR A 14 -1.62 -2.49 -1.12
C THR A 14 -1.82 -3.04 0.28
N GLU A 15 -2.28 -2.20 1.19
CA GLU A 15 -2.54 -2.57 2.57
C GLU A 15 -3.60 -1.63 3.17
N ASP A 16 -4.14 -1.94 4.34
CA ASP A 16 -5.05 -1.07 5.10
C ASP A 16 -4.47 0.33 5.31
N GLN A 17 -3.13 0.43 5.49
CA GLN A 17 -2.41 1.66 5.79
C GLN A 17 -1.97 2.43 4.55
N GLY A 18 -2.30 1.95 3.36
CA GLY A 18 -2.05 2.72 2.16
C GLY A 18 -2.04 1.93 0.86
N TRP A 19 -2.52 2.56 -0.17
CA TRP A 19 -2.44 2.11 -1.55
C TRP A 19 -1.21 2.73 -2.22
N ARG A 20 -0.27 1.92 -2.70
CA ARG A 20 1.08 2.36 -3.11
C ARG A 20 1.37 2.25 -4.61
N ILE A 21 0.39 1.91 -5.44
CA ILE A 21 0.55 1.79 -6.90
C ILE A 21 -0.45 2.67 -7.63
N GLU A 22 0.03 3.50 -8.57
CA GLU A 22 -0.83 4.35 -9.38
C GLU A 22 -1.70 3.52 -10.32
N ILE A 23 -3.03 3.76 -10.27
CA ILE A 23 -3.99 3.22 -11.22
C ILE A 23 -4.68 4.41 -11.92
N LYS A 24 -4.23 4.76 -13.13
CA LYS A 24 -4.69 5.96 -13.85
C LYS A 24 -6.21 5.99 -14.07
N LYS A 25 -6.88 4.83 -14.17
CA LYS A 25 -8.34 4.74 -14.26
C LYS A 25 -9.05 5.00 -12.91
N HIS A 26 -8.33 4.91 -11.80
CA HIS A 26 -8.86 5.05 -10.46
C HIS A 26 -7.97 5.97 -9.61
N PRO A 27 -7.83 7.25 -9.97
CA PRO A 27 -6.84 8.16 -9.37
C PRO A 27 -7.03 8.35 -7.87
N LYS A 28 -8.26 8.28 -7.37
CA LYS A 28 -8.55 8.39 -5.94
C LYS A 28 -7.79 7.34 -5.09
N LEU A 29 -7.45 6.17 -5.65
CA LEU A 29 -6.66 5.17 -4.93
C LEU A 29 -5.32 5.70 -4.44
N THR A 30 -4.70 6.62 -5.19
CA THR A 30 -3.47 7.27 -4.78
C THR A 30 -3.70 8.66 -4.17
N GLU A 31 -4.67 9.43 -4.64
CA GLU A 31 -4.98 10.76 -4.09
C GLU A 31 -5.42 10.70 -2.62
N ILE A 32 -6.24 9.71 -2.28
CA ILE A 32 -6.80 9.51 -0.94
C ILE A 32 -6.15 8.31 -0.25
N GLY A 33 -6.19 7.15 -0.92
CA GLY A 33 -5.79 5.88 -0.35
C GLY A 33 -4.29 5.76 -0.06
N SER A 34 -3.43 6.62 -0.65
CA SER A 34 -2.00 6.62 -0.36
C SER A 34 -1.63 7.34 0.93
N MET A 35 -2.54 8.09 1.53
CA MET A 35 -2.28 8.96 2.69
C MET A 35 -3.00 8.46 3.93
N ARG A 36 -2.29 8.39 5.05
CA ARG A 36 -2.87 8.17 6.37
C ARG A 36 -2.57 9.32 7.31
N LYS A 37 -3.43 9.55 8.30
CA LYS A 37 -3.35 10.71 9.21
C LYS A 37 -2.19 10.62 10.21
N GLU A 38 -1.79 9.42 10.58
CA GLU A 38 -0.77 9.14 11.58
C GLU A 38 -0.30 7.69 11.48
N THR A 39 0.75 7.33 12.18
CA THR A 39 1.28 5.96 12.24
C THR A 39 1.41 5.49 13.69
N ILE A 40 1.05 4.23 13.95
CA ILE A 40 1.31 3.60 15.25
C ILE A 40 2.83 3.44 15.45
N ILE A 41 3.33 3.88 16.60
CA ILE A 41 4.76 3.82 16.97
C ILE A 41 5.10 2.75 17.99
N ASN A 42 4.09 2.19 18.66
CA ASN A 42 4.28 1.05 19.54
C ASN A 42 3.81 -0.25 18.85
N ARG A 43 4.04 -1.38 19.52
CA ARG A 43 3.57 -2.66 19.03
C ARG A 43 2.04 -2.68 18.96
N TYR A 44 1.51 -3.04 17.78
CA TYR A 44 0.09 -3.32 17.65
C TYR A 44 -0.32 -4.50 18.56
N SER A 45 -1.33 -4.27 19.37
CA SER A 45 -1.94 -5.30 20.23
C SER A 45 -3.36 -4.90 20.57
N ALA A 46 -4.29 -5.84 20.57
CA ALA A 46 -5.66 -5.60 21.01
C ALA A 46 -5.74 -5.31 22.52
N ALA A 47 -4.72 -5.71 23.30
CA ALA A 47 -4.67 -5.54 24.75
C ALA A 47 -3.95 -4.25 25.21
N ILE A 48 -3.28 -3.55 24.31
CA ILE A 48 -2.49 -2.35 24.64
C ILE A 48 -2.96 -1.20 23.78
N PRO A 49 -3.32 -0.04 24.34
CA PRO A 49 -3.68 1.14 23.57
C PRO A 49 -2.59 1.53 22.56
N GLY A 50 -2.98 1.86 21.33
CA GLY A 50 -2.05 2.37 20.32
C GLY A 50 -1.50 3.73 20.73
N ILE A 51 -0.20 3.93 20.54
CA ILE A 51 0.45 5.24 20.61
C ILE A 51 0.78 5.63 19.17
N TYR A 52 0.40 6.82 18.76
CA TYR A 52 0.52 7.32 17.39
C TYR A 52 1.46 8.53 17.34
N ASP A 53 2.10 8.74 16.19
CA ASP A 53 3.04 9.85 15.98
C ASP A 53 2.34 11.19 15.66
N GLY A 54 1.04 11.15 15.36
CA GLY A 54 0.25 12.33 15.00
C GLY A 54 0.72 13.01 13.70
N THR A 55 1.52 12.33 12.89
CA THR A 55 2.11 12.89 11.66
C THR A 55 1.55 12.20 10.42
N PRO A 56 0.94 12.96 9.49
CA PRO A 56 0.48 12.38 8.23
C PRO A 56 1.63 11.75 7.45
N TYR A 57 1.38 10.55 6.93
CA TYR A 57 2.34 9.81 6.13
C TYR A 57 1.70 9.25 4.87
N GLY A 58 2.43 9.28 3.75
CA GLY A 58 1.96 8.70 2.51
C GLY A 58 2.97 8.73 1.39
N GLY A 59 2.50 8.29 0.23
CA GLY A 59 3.27 8.19 -1.01
C GLY A 59 2.85 6.96 -1.80
N PHE A 60 3.18 6.96 -3.06
CA PHE A 60 2.90 5.88 -3.99
C PHE A 60 3.94 5.89 -5.11
N TYR A 61 3.97 4.84 -5.89
CA TYR A 61 4.79 4.72 -7.09
C TYR A 61 3.92 5.01 -8.32
N THR A 62 4.41 5.88 -9.18
CA THR A 62 3.80 6.12 -10.50
C THR A 62 4.01 4.92 -11.43
N GLN A 63 3.21 4.80 -12.47
CA GLN A 63 3.40 3.73 -13.45
C GLN A 63 4.75 3.82 -14.16
N GLU A 64 5.27 5.02 -14.32
CA GLU A 64 6.59 5.27 -14.91
C GLU A 64 7.70 4.74 -14.00
N GLU A 65 7.67 5.07 -12.71
CA GLU A 65 8.62 4.54 -11.71
C GLU A 65 8.56 3.01 -11.62
N ILE A 66 7.35 2.43 -11.66
CA ILE A 66 7.19 0.96 -11.70
C ILE A 66 7.87 0.36 -12.93
N LYS A 67 7.70 0.95 -14.11
CA LYS A 67 8.37 0.49 -15.34
C LYS A 67 9.88 0.56 -15.24
N GLU A 68 10.42 1.63 -14.68
CA GLU A 68 11.86 1.78 -14.45
C GLU A 68 12.38 0.70 -13.50
N ILE A 69 11.68 0.45 -12.40
CA ILE A 69 12.04 -0.59 -11.42
C ILE A 69 12.01 -1.98 -12.07
N VAL A 70 10.99 -2.26 -12.90
CA VAL A 70 10.87 -3.53 -13.62
C VAL A 70 12.03 -3.69 -14.61
N ALA A 71 12.38 -2.66 -15.37
CA ALA A 71 13.51 -2.67 -16.29
C ALA A 71 14.83 -2.90 -15.56
N TYR A 72 15.08 -2.17 -14.49
CA TYR A 72 16.26 -2.34 -13.64
C TYR A 72 16.38 -3.77 -13.05
N ALA A 73 15.26 -4.32 -12.60
CA ALA A 73 15.23 -5.70 -12.06
C ALA A 73 15.53 -6.73 -13.15
N LYS A 74 14.96 -6.54 -14.37
CA LYS A 74 15.15 -7.43 -15.52
C LYS A 74 16.62 -7.54 -15.91
N GLU A 75 17.36 -6.44 -15.93
CA GLU A 75 18.82 -6.44 -16.20
C GLU A 75 19.62 -7.29 -15.20
N ARG A 76 19.04 -7.58 -14.03
CA ARG A 76 19.62 -8.36 -12.94
C ARG A 76 18.99 -9.73 -12.79
N TYR A 77 18.23 -10.16 -13.80
CA TYR A 77 17.52 -11.44 -13.81
C TYR A 77 16.57 -11.60 -12.62
N ILE A 78 15.98 -10.49 -12.15
CA ILE A 78 14.99 -10.48 -11.06
C ILE A 78 13.60 -10.27 -11.67
N THR A 79 12.69 -11.18 -11.36
CA THR A 79 11.26 -11.04 -11.69
C THR A 79 10.55 -10.31 -10.55
N ILE A 80 9.83 -9.26 -10.88
CA ILE A 80 8.95 -8.57 -9.92
C ILE A 80 7.56 -9.20 -9.98
N ILE A 81 7.02 -9.51 -8.81
CA ILE A 81 5.67 -10.05 -8.61
C ILE A 81 4.92 -9.01 -7.76
N PRO A 82 4.11 -8.13 -8.37
CA PRO A 82 3.32 -7.17 -7.61
C PRO A 82 2.19 -7.89 -6.89
N GLU A 83 1.94 -7.51 -5.65
CA GLU A 83 0.82 -7.98 -4.85
C GLU A 83 -0.23 -6.88 -4.71
N VAL A 84 -1.48 -7.26 -5.00
CA VAL A 84 -2.70 -6.50 -4.68
C VAL A 84 -3.58 -7.43 -3.86
N ASP A 85 -3.75 -7.13 -2.58
CA ASP A 85 -4.45 -8.01 -1.64
C ASP A 85 -5.97 -7.77 -1.66
N LEU A 86 -6.75 -8.85 -1.72
CA LEU A 86 -8.22 -8.86 -1.83
C LEU A 86 -8.79 -10.15 -1.22
N PRO A 87 -9.96 -10.11 -0.53
CA PRO A 87 -10.75 -8.94 -0.11
C PRO A 87 -10.28 -8.34 1.22
N GLY A 88 -9.36 -8.98 1.91
CA GLY A 88 -8.72 -8.45 3.12
C GLY A 88 -7.74 -7.32 2.79
N HIS A 89 -7.26 -6.61 3.80
CA HIS A 89 -6.24 -5.57 3.67
C HIS A 89 -6.59 -4.45 2.66
N MET A 90 -7.89 -4.12 2.56
CA MET A 90 -8.44 -3.21 1.54
C MET A 90 -8.92 -1.87 2.11
N LEU A 91 -8.62 -1.54 3.37
CA LEU A 91 -9.19 -0.35 4.01
C LEU A 91 -8.80 0.95 3.27
N ALA A 92 -7.59 1.03 2.74
CA ALA A 92 -7.16 2.16 1.91
C ALA A 92 -8.03 2.31 0.65
N ALA A 93 -8.39 1.21 -0.01
CA ALA A 93 -9.28 1.25 -1.17
C ALA A 93 -10.73 1.56 -0.76
N LEU A 94 -11.22 1.01 0.35
CA LEU A 94 -12.55 1.31 0.88
C LEU A 94 -12.70 2.77 1.29
N ALA A 95 -11.63 3.40 1.79
CA ALA A 95 -11.62 4.84 2.10
C ALA A 95 -11.83 5.71 0.85
N THR A 96 -11.51 5.18 -0.34
CA THR A 96 -11.67 5.88 -1.62
C THR A 96 -12.96 5.52 -2.36
N TYR A 97 -13.40 4.27 -2.21
CA TYR A 97 -14.57 3.68 -2.87
C TYR A 97 -15.40 2.91 -1.82
N PRO A 98 -16.11 3.63 -0.93
CA PRO A 98 -16.83 3.02 0.19
C PRO A 98 -17.95 2.07 -0.26
N GLU A 99 -18.45 2.22 -1.48
CA GLU A 99 -19.44 1.32 -2.09
C GLU A 99 -18.95 -0.12 -2.29
N LEU A 100 -17.64 -0.35 -2.23
CA LEU A 100 -17.06 -1.70 -2.28
C LEU A 100 -17.19 -2.45 -0.95
N GLY A 101 -17.45 -1.73 0.13
CA GLY A 101 -17.59 -2.31 1.47
C GLY A 101 -19.03 -2.68 1.80
N CYS A 102 -19.21 -3.70 2.63
CA CYS A 102 -20.53 -4.22 3.01
C CYS A 102 -21.43 -3.19 3.73
N THR A 103 -20.85 -2.20 4.39
CA THR A 103 -21.59 -1.17 5.14
C THR A 103 -21.73 0.16 4.40
N GLY A 104 -21.05 0.34 3.25
CA GLY A 104 -21.06 1.58 2.47
C GLY A 104 -20.27 2.73 3.11
N GLY A 105 -19.51 2.48 4.17
CA GLY A 105 -18.68 3.48 4.84
C GLY A 105 -19.42 4.38 5.85
N PRO A 106 -18.79 5.49 6.26
CA PRO A 106 -17.46 5.95 5.82
C PRO A 106 -16.31 5.09 6.33
N TYR A 107 -15.22 5.05 5.57
CA TYR A 107 -13.97 4.37 5.95
C TYR A 107 -12.82 5.37 5.94
N GLU A 108 -11.81 5.14 6.80
CA GLU A 108 -10.56 5.88 6.80
C GLU A 108 -9.40 4.95 6.46
N VAL A 109 -8.33 5.50 5.89
CA VAL A 109 -7.09 4.76 5.67
C VAL A 109 -6.52 4.35 7.02
N GLY A 110 -6.12 3.09 7.15
CA GLY A 110 -5.63 2.52 8.40
C GLY A 110 -4.37 3.23 8.93
N THR A 111 -4.24 3.27 10.24
CA THR A 111 -3.08 3.86 10.94
C THR A 111 -2.22 2.81 11.66
N ARG A 112 -2.63 1.53 11.60
CA ARG A 112 -2.03 0.42 12.34
C ARG A 112 -2.10 -0.89 11.57
#